data_d6c96022f2616ae3cbccb7ddca7921e2
#
_entry.id   d6c96022f2616ae3cbccb7ddca7921e2
#
_cell.length_a   1.000
_cell.length_b   1.000
_cell.length_c   1.000
_cell.angle_alpha   90.00
_cell.angle_beta   90.00
_cell.angle_gamma   90.00
#
_symmetry.space_group_name_H-M   'P 1'
#
loop_
_entity.id
_entity.type
_entity.pdbx_description
1 polymer ?
#
loop_
_entity_poly.entity_id
_entity_poly.type
_entity_poly.pdbx_seq_one_letter_code
_entity_poly.pdbx_strand_id
1 'polypeptide(L)'
;MQSAMLPCTMCREQKRAAEGNDGGIKYWWILPFLSFFFSLNNQSFWIDECCTALCAMQQGMEGCWKKICEIGGSDAQMAFYYYLLFLWHHLTGAESEWMLRLFNIFWVFLSSWFFRKEPKALVILLISPFFVYYSNELRPYMLQIAASCAVSMLFWQVSRGEPIKFHVFFGSLFF
;
A
#
# COMPACT_ATOMS: atom_id res chain seq x y z
N MET A 1 -51.86 -15.29 12.62
CA MET A 1 -51.85 -13.96 11.96
C MET A 1 -50.41 -13.45 11.90
N GLN A 2 -49.74 -13.69 10.78
CA GLN A 2 -48.39 -13.17 10.58
C GLN A 2 -48.55 -11.78 9.95
N SER A 3 -48.17 -10.75 10.71
CA SER A 3 -48.10 -9.36 10.23
C SER A 3 -46.87 -9.23 9.33
N ALA A 4 -47.09 -9.18 8.02
CA ALA A 4 -46.06 -8.89 7.04
C ALA A 4 -45.65 -7.42 7.20
N MET A 5 -44.53 -7.17 7.88
CA MET A 5 -43.90 -5.82 7.88
C MET A 5 -43.48 -5.47 6.45
N LEU A 6 -44.20 -4.55 5.83
CA LEU A 6 -43.80 -3.95 4.57
C LEU A 6 -42.46 -3.21 4.76
N PRO A 7 -41.43 -3.50 3.96
CA PRO A 7 -40.15 -2.80 4.09
C PRO A 7 -40.34 -1.32 3.77
N CYS A 8 -39.90 -0.46 4.69
CA CYS A 8 -39.95 0.98 4.59
C CYS A 8 -39.37 1.44 3.25
N THR A 9 -40.11 2.27 2.49
CA THR A 9 -39.70 2.81 1.20
C THR A 9 -38.36 3.52 1.26
N MET A 10 -38.04 4.22 2.35
CA MET A 10 -36.73 4.84 2.59
C MET A 10 -35.58 3.82 2.62
N CYS A 11 -35.79 2.61 3.18
CA CYS A 11 -34.77 1.57 3.21
C CYS A 11 -34.50 0.99 1.81
N ARG A 12 -35.52 1.00 0.93
CA ARG A 12 -35.40 0.54 -0.46
C ARG A 12 -34.69 1.58 -1.34
N GLU A 13 -34.91 2.87 -1.10
CA GLU A 13 -34.23 3.95 -1.80
C GLU A 13 -32.76 4.06 -1.39
N GLN A 14 -32.45 3.90 -0.10
CA GLN A 14 -31.05 3.81 0.36
C GLN A 14 -30.31 2.61 -0.24
N LYS A 15 -30.97 1.46 -0.37
CA LYS A 15 -30.39 0.28 -1.01
C LYS A 15 -30.14 0.50 -2.51
N ARG A 16 -31.07 1.14 -3.22
CA ARG A 16 -30.89 1.51 -4.64
C ARG A 16 -29.81 2.55 -4.86
N ALA A 17 -29.70 3.54 -3.96
CA ALA A 17 -28.61 4.51 -3.98
C ALA A 17 -27.24 3.86 -3.71
N ALA A 18 -27.18 2.82 -2.88
CA ALA A 18 -25.97 2.04 -2.62
C ALA A 18 -25.62 1.09 -3.78
N GLU A 19 -26.61 0.51 -4.45
CA GLU A 19 -26.41 -0.38 -5.61
C GLU A 19 -26.13 0.39 -6.91
N GLY A 20 -26.56 1.66 -7.03
CA GLY A 20 -26.41 2.48 -8.24
C GLY A 20 -25.03 3.14 -8.40
N ASN A 21 -24.14 3.06 -7.43
CA ASN A 21 -22.84 3.75 -7.48
C ASN A 21 -21.66 2.78 -7.59
N ASP A 22 -21.73 1.83 -8.52
CA ASP A 22 -20.55 1.09 -8.99
C ASP A 22 -19.66 1.95 -9.92
N GLY A 23 -19.67 3.27 -9.68
CA GLY A 23 -18.90 4.28 -10.38
C GLY A 23 -17.39 4.26 -10.07
N GLY A 24 -16.87 3.12 -9.66
CA GLY A 24 -15.43 2.91 -9.58
C GLY A 24 -14.82 3.17 -10.97
N ILE A 25 -13.71 3.92 -11.02
CA ILE A 25 -13.00 4.16 -12.27
C ILE A 25 -12.65 2.80 -12.86
N LYS A 26 -13.18 2.47 -14.04
CA LYS A 26 -12.98 1.17 -14.69
C LYS A 26 -11.48 0.84 -14.87
N TYR A 27 -10.65 1.85 -15.01
CA TYR A 27 -9.20 1.75 -15.20
C TYR A 27 -8.41 2.34 -14.02
N TRP A 28 -8.91 2.17 -12.79
CA TRP A 28 -8.29 2.70 -11.58
C TRP A 28 -6.81 2.32 -11.44
N TRP A 29 -6.41 1.17 -11.95
CA TRP A 29 -5.03 0.66 -11.89
C TRP A 29 -4.03 1.45 -12.75
N ILE A 30 -4.51 2.19 -13.78
CA ILE A 30 -3.64 3.03 -14.62
C ILE A 30 -3.14 4.24 -13.83
N LEU A 31 -3.95 4.83 -12.98
CA LEU A 31 -3.61 6.04 -12.23
C LEU A 31 -2.40 5.87 -11.31
N PRO A 32 -2.33 4.82 -10.43
CA PRO A 32 -1.15 4.61 -9.60
C PRO A 32 0.10 4.27 -10.42
N PHE A 33 -0.06 3.57 -11.53
CA PHE A 33 1.03 3.29 -12.45
C PHE A 33 1.60 4.58 -13.04
N LEU A 34 0.75 5.44 -13.58
CA LEU A 34 1.16 6.74 -14.10
C LEU A 34 1.79 7.61 -13.01
N SER A 35 1.16 7.74 -11.85
CA SER A 35 1.68 8.51 -10.72
C SER A 35 3.09 8.04 -10.34
N PHE A 36 3.28 6.73 -10.19
CA PHE A 36 4.58 6.14 -9.85
C PHE A 36 5.64 6.43 -10.91
N PHE A 37 5.35 6.16 -12.20
CA PHE A 37 6.36 6.37 -13.26
C PHE A 37 6.66 7.84 -13.54
N PHE A 38 5.71 8.73 -13.37
CA PHE A 38 5.96 10.18 -13.48
C PHE A 38 6.82 10.70 -12.32
N SER A 39 6.75 10.05 -11.15
CA SER A 39 7.53 10.43 -9.99
C SER A 39 8.90 9.76 -9.96
N LEU A 40 9.08 8.65 -10.68
CA LEU A 40 10.34 7.90 -10.69
C LEU A 40 11.48 8.77 -11.22
N ASN A 41 12.43 9.06 -10.36
CA ASN A 41 13.61 9.83 -10.69
C ASN A 41 14.87 8.95 -10.62
N ASN A 42 15.92 9.39 -11.31
CA ASN A 42 17.22 8.72 -11.33
C ASN A 42 18.24 9.49 -10.45
N GLN A 43 17.77 10.01 -9.31
CA GLN A 43 18.67 10.64 -8.34
C GLN A 43 19.42 9.58 -7.55
N SER A 44 20.68 9.86 -7.25
CA SER A 44 21.49 9.01 -6.40
C SER A 44 20.84 8.78 -5.04
N PHE A 45 21.09 7.62 -4.46
CA PHE A 45 20.58 7.27 -3.14
C PHE A 45 21.04 8.26 -2.07
N TRP A 46 20.12 8.62 -1.20
CA TRP A 46 20.45 9.24 0.07
C TRP A 46 21.15 8.22 0.98
N ILE A 47 21.86 8.69 2.00
CA ILE A 47 22.59 7.82 2.93
C ILE A 47 21.69 6.70 3.47
N ASP A 48 20.48 7.04 3.85
CA ASP A 48 19.51 6.06 4.40
C ASP A 48 19.05 5.03 3.37
N GLU A 49 18.85 5.44 2.10
CA GLU A 49 18.54 4.52 1.01
C GLU A 49 19.73 3.60 0.71
N CYS A 50 20.98 4.13 0.79
CA CYS A 50 22.17 3.30 0.67
C CYS A 50 22.22 2.22 1.75
N CYS A 51 21.90 2.55 3.00
CA CYS A 51 21.82 1.57 4.07
C CYS A 51 20.79 0.48 3.78
N THR A 52 19.61 0.89 3.28
CA THR A 52 18.53 -0.03 2.87
C THR A 52 18.99 -0.96 1.73
N ALA A 53 19.61 -0.39 0.69
CA ALA A 53 20.15 -1.16 -0.44
C ALA A 53 21.23 -2.15 0.02
N LEU A 54 22.15 -1.72 0.90
CA LEU A 54 23.19 -2.60 1.46
C LEU A 54 22.61 -3.78 2.23
N CYS A 55 21.49 -3.62 2.94
CA CYS A 55 20.80 -4.73 3.59
C CYS A 55 20.25 -5.73 2.56
N ALA A 56 19.68 -5.24 1.47
CA ALA A 56 19.09 -6.09 0.43
C ALA A 56 20.15 -6.87 -0.37
N MET A 57 21.36 -6.30 -0.54
CA MET A 57 22.44 -6.88 -1.34
C MET A 57 23.33 -7.87 -0.55
N GLN A 58 23.00 -8.23 0.69
CA GLN A 58 23.78 -9.18 1.47
C GLN A 58 23.68 -10.60 0.92
N GLN A 59 24.72 -11.40 1.16
CA GLN A 59 24.75 -12.82 0.79
C GLN A 59 23.93 -13.65 1.81
N GLY A 60 22.63 -13.74 1.61
CA GLY A 60 21.73 -14.54 2.43
C GLY A 60 21.00 -13.75 3.52
N MET A 61 19.91 -14.34 4.00
CA MET A 61 19.00 -13.71 4.97
C MET A 61 19.67 -13.40 6.31
N GLU A 62 20.61 -14.25 6.75
CA GLU A 62 21.37 -14.02 7.98
C GLU A 62 22.25 -12.77 7.87
N GLY A 63 22.93 -12.61 6.72
CA GLY A 63 23.71 -11.40 6.43
C GLY A 63 22.84 -10.14 6.41
N CYS A 64 21.67 -10.21 5.81
CA CYS A 64 20.70 -9.14 5.81
C CYS A 64 20.28 -8.77 7.25
N TRP A 65 19.92 -9.75 8.08
CA TRP A 65 19.58 -9.54 9.49
C TRP A 65 20.72 -8.90 10.29
N LYS A 66 21.92 -9.45 10.15
CA LYS A 66 23.10 -8.89 10.83
C LYS A 66 23.33 -7.44 10.44
N LYS A 67 23.15 -7.11 9.15
CA LYS A 67 23.32 -5.75 8.66
C LYS A 67 22.25 -4.80 9.21
N ILE A 68 20.98 -5.24 9.28
CA ILE A 68 19.90 -4.48 9.92
C ILE A 68 20.24 -4.17 11.39
N CYS A 69 20.74 -5.18 12.12
CA CYS A 69 21.14 -4.99 13.52
C CYS A 69 22.35 -4.05 13.69
N GLU A 70 23.30 -4.07 12.75
CA GLU A 70 24.48 -3.18 12.74
C GLU A 70 24.07 -1.70 12.49
N ILE A 71 23.16 -1.47 11.54
CA ILE A 71 22.64 -0.13 11.24
C ILE A 71 21.85 0.40 12.43
N GLY A 72 21.02 -0.46 13.05
CA GLY A 72 20.23 -0.12 14.24
C GLY A 72 19.15 0.93 13.99
N GLY A 73 18.71 1.58 15.06
CA GLY A 73 17.73 2.67 14.99
C GLY A 73 16.30 2.22 14.68
N SER A 74 15.51 3.14 14.15
CA SER A 74 14.10 2.92 13.78
C SER A 74 13.94 1.91 12.65
N ASP A 75 14.94 1.76 11.81
CA ASP A 75 14.91 0.90 10.64
C ASP A 75 14.88 -0.59 11.02
N ALA A 76 15.51 -0.97 12.15
CA ALA A 76 15.45 -2.34 12.67
C ALA A 76 14.00 -2.80 12.98
N GLN A 77 13.09 -1.87 13.27
CA GLN A 77 11.67 -2.15 13.53
C GLN A 77 10.92 -2.57 12.25
N MET A 78 11.48 -2.29 11.09
CA MET A 78 10.88 -2.56 9.79
C MET A 78 11.57 -3.71 9.04
N ALA A 79 12.13 -4.68 9.77
CA ALA A 79 12.85 -5.83 9.23
C ALA A 79 12.10 -6.55 8.10
N PHE A 80 10.76 -6.59 8.18
CA PHE A 80 9.93 -7.21 7.15
C PHE A 80 10.12 -6.57 5.77
N TYR A 81 10.18 -5.24 5.68
CA TYR A 81 10.42 -4.53 4.43
C TYR A 81 11.78 -4.91 3.83
N TYR A 82 12.82 -4.96 4.66
CA TYR A 82 14.17 -5.29 4.22
C TYR A 82 14.28 -6.73 3.70
N TYR A 83 13.60 -7.68 4.34
CA TYR A 83 13.55 -9.06 3.84
C TYR A 83 12.81 -9.17 2.52
N LEU A 84 11.73 -8.45 2.31
CA LEU A 84 11.03 -8.43 1.03
C LEU A 84 11.88 -7.77 -0.08
N LEU A 85 12.60 -6.70 0.25
CA LEU A 85 13.52 -6.05 -0.67
C LEU A 85 14.72 -6.97 -0.99
N PHE A 86 15.24 -7.70 -0.01
CA PHE A 86 16.24 -8.74 -0.20
C PHE A 86 15.76 -9.82 -1.19
N LEU A 87 14.54 -10.30 -1.02
CA LEU A 87 13.94 -11.26 -1.96
C LEU A 87 13.80 -10.65 -3.36
N TRP A 88 13.34 -9.40 -3.45
CA TRP A 88 13.24 -8.68 -4.71
C TRP A 88 14.59 -8.62 -5.44
N HIS A 89 15.65 -8.18 -4.74
CA HIS A 89 17.01 -8.14 -5.29
C HIS A 89 17.47 -9.50 -5.81
N HIS A 90 17.32 -10.57 -5.03
CA HIS A 90 17.79 -11.90 -5.39
C HIS A 90 16.97 -12.56 -6.51
N LEU A 91 15.67 -12.26 -6.62
CA LEU A 91 14.80 -12.80 -7.65
C LEU A 91 14.96 -12.07 -9.00
N THR A 92 15.21 -10.78 -8.96
CA THR A 92 15.23 -9.94 -10.17
C THR A 92 16.63 -9.55 -10.63
N GLY A 93 17.66 -9.74 -9.77
CA GLY A 93 19.00 -9.21 -10.03
C GLY A 93 19.07 -7.69 -10.03
N ALA A 94 18.17 -7.02 -9.27
CA ALA A 94 18.08 -5.56 -9.23
C ALA A 94 19.30 -4.94 -8.54
N GLU A 95 20.27 -4.42 -9.30
CA GLU A 95 21.49 -3.79 -8.78
C GLU A 95 21.46 -2.25 -8.92
N SER A 96 20.68 -1.75 -9.88
CA SER A 96 20.60 -0.31 -10.12
C SER A 96 19.58 0.35 -9.19
N GLU A 97 19.83 1.63 -8.87
CA GLU A 97 18.99 2.43 -7.97
C GLU A 97 17.52 2.42 -8.38
N TRP A 98 17.23 2.66 -9.65
CA TRP A 98 15.86 2.67 -10.16
C TRP A 98 15.19 1.28 -10.12
N MET A 99 15.95 0.18 -10.34
CA MET A 99 15.41 -1.18 -10.26
C MET A 99 15.04 -1.56 -8.81
N LEU A 100 15.81 -1.12 -7.84
CA LEU A 100 15.48 -1.30 -6.43
C LEU A 100 14.24 -0.48 -6.04
N ARG A 101 14.13 0.78 -6.52
CA ARG A 101 12.95 1.63 -6.29
C ARG A 101 11.68 1.08 -6.93
N LEU A 102 11.78 0.31 -8.04
CA LEU A 102 10.62 -0.37 -8.63
C LEU A 102 9.91 -1.32 -7.64
N PHE A 103 10.61 -1.79 -6.61
CA PHE A 103 9.97 -2.57 -5.55
C PHE A 103 8.79 -1.84 -4.89
N ASN A 104 8.86 -0.51 -4.78
CA ASN A 104 7.79 0.28 -4.17
C ASN A 104 6.48 0.28 -4.99
N ILE A 105 6.52 -0.12 -6.26
CA ILE A 105 5.31 -0.19 -7.10
C ILE A 105 4.25 -1.12 -6.48
N PHE A 106 4.67 -2.19 -5.81
CA PHE A 106 3.76 -3.11 -5.13
C PHE A 106 2.95 -2.40 -4.04
N TRP A 107 3.61 -1.55 -3.25
CA TRP A 107 2.98 -0.80 -2.16
C TRP A 107 2.09 0.33 -2.67
N VAL A 108 2.49 0.97 -3.78
CA VAL A 108 1.69 1.97 -4.48
C VAL A 108 0.38 1.36 -4.97
N PHE A 109 0.45 0.19 -5.63
CA PHE A 109 -0.74 -0.52 -6.08
C PHE A 109 -1.59 -1.02 -4.93
N LEU A 110 -0.99 -1.57 -3.87
CA LEU A 110 -1.71 -2.05 -2.70
C LEU A 110 -2.46 -0.92 -2.01
N SER A 111 -1.81 0.23 -1.79
CA SER A 111 -2.45 1.43 -1.22
C SER A 111 -3.64 1.88 -2.06
N SER A 112 -3.46 1.92 -3.38
CA SER A 112 -4.49 2.35 -4.33
C SER A 112 -5.64 1.34 -4.42
N TRP A 113 -5.35 0.06 -4.28
CA TRP A 113 -6.35 -1.02 -4.28
C TRP A 113 -7.41 -0.82 -3.20
N PHE A 114 -7.03 -0.36 -2.03
CA PHE A 114 -7.97 -0.12 -0.94
C PHE A 114 -9.00 0.94 -1.31
N PHE A 115 -8.60 1.98 -2.05
CA PHE A 115 -9.46 3.10 -2.46
C PHE A 115 -10.08 2.96 -3.86
N ARG A 116 -9.96 1.79 -4.52
CA ARG A 116 -10.47 1.60 -5.90
C ARG A 116 -11.97 1.88 -6.09
N LYS A 117 -12.76 1.75 -5.02
CA LYS A 117 -14.20 2.05 -5.03
C LYS A 117 -14.52 3.49 -4.65
N GLU A 118 -13.56 4.25 -4.16
CA GLU A 118 -13.72 5.63 -3.71
C GLU A 118 -12.82 6.55 -4.55
N PRO A 119 -13.26 6.90 -5.78
CA PRO A 119 -12.41 7.59 -6.76
C PRO A 119 -11.87 8.92 -6.26
N LYS A 120 -12.64 9.66 -5.45
CA LYS A 120 -12.18 10.93 -4.86
C LYS A 120 -11.02 10.72 -3.89
N ALA A 121 -11.12 9.72 -3.01
CA ALA A 121 -10.05 9.38 -2.07
C ALA A 121 -8.81 8.88 -2.79
N LEU A 122 -8.99 8.05 -3.84
CA LEU A 122 -7.90 7.55 -4.67
C LEU A 122 -7.13 8.71 -5.33
N VAL A 123 -7.83 9.67 -5.94
CA VAL A 123 -7.19 10.83 -6.58
C VAL A 123 -6.42 11.65 -5.55
N ILE A 124 -7.04 11.96 -4.39
CA ILE A 124 -6.38 12.71 -3.31
C ILE A 124 -5.11 11.99 -2.84
N LEU A 125 -5.17 10.66 -2.67
CA LEU A 125 -4.01 9.85 -2.28
C LEU A 125 -2.88 10.01 -3.31
N LEU A 126 -3.17 9.80 -4.60
CA LEU A 126 -2.18 9.77 -5.67
C LEU A 126 -1.54 11.13 -5.97
N ILE A 127 -2.25 12.25 -5.73
CA ILE A 127 -1.70 13.61 -5.89
C ILE A 127 -1.05 14.13 -4.60
N SER A 128 -1.15 13.39 -3.49
CA SER A 128 -0.52 13.79 -2.23
C SER A 128 0.99 13.88 -2.39
N PRO A 129 1.61 15.03 -2.06
CA PRO A 129 3.07 15.18 -2.14
C PRO A 129 3.83 14.11 -1.34
N PHE A 130 3.31 13.73 -0.18
CA PHE A 130 3.90 12.66 0.64
C PHE A 130 3.87 11.31 -0.06
N PHE A 131 2.73 10.96 -0.67
CA PHE A 131 2.60 9.71 -1.41
C PHE A 131 3.57 9.65 -2.59
N VAL A 132 3.63 10.72 -3.39
CA VAL A 132 4.52 10.84 -4.55
C VAL A 132 5.98 10.79 -4.11
N TYR A 133 6.35 11.51 -3.05
CA TYR A 133 7.71 11.55 -2.53
C TYR A 133 8.16 10.17 -2.04
N TYR A 134 7.41 9.55 -1.13
CA TYR A 134 7.79 8.25 -0.55
C TYR A 134 7.65 7.08 -1.51
N SER A 135 6.88 7.20 -2.59
CA SER A 135 6.83 6.17 -3.63
C SER A 135 8.17 5.97 -4.33
N ASN A 136 9.00 7.00 -4.36
CA ASN A 136 10.34 6.98 -4.97
C ASN A 136 11.49 6.77 -3.98
N GLU A 137 11.22 6.79 -2.71
CA GLU A 137 12.24 6.60 -1.69
C GLU A 137 12.36 5.12 -1.33
N LEU A 138 13.57 4.56 -1.41
CA LEU A 138 13.84 3.16 -1.09
C LEU A 138 13.89 2.96 0.43
N ARG A 139 12.73 3.18 1.07
CA ARG A 139 12.54 3.07 2.53
C ARG A 139 11.17 2.45 2.86
N PRO A 140 10.99 1.95 4.08
CA PRO A 140 9.75 1.24 4.46
C PRO A 140 8.49 2.13 4.54
N TYR A 141 8.60 3.43 4.24
CA TYR A 141 7.47 4.37 4.34
C TYR A 141 6.30 4.01 3.43
N MET A 142 6.56 3.53 2.22
CA MET A 142 5.46 3.09 1.34
C MET A 142 4.72 1.88 1.88
N LEU A 143 5.41 0.97 2.55
CA LEU A 143 4.79 -0.14 3.27
C LEU A 143 3.89 0.39 4.40
N GLN A 144 4.36 1.38 5.19
CA GLN A 144 3.57 2.01 6.26
C GLN A 144 2.34 2.72 5.70
N ILE A 145 2.48 3.43 4.58
CA ILE A 145 1.35 4.08 3.90
C ILE A 145 0.32 3.03 3.46
N ALA A 146 0.77 1.92 2.86
CA ALA A 146 -0.13 0.84 2.45
C ALA A 146 -0.88 0.23 3.65
N ALA A 147 -0.21 0.00 4.76
CA ALA A 147 -0.81 -0.45 6.01
C ALA A 147 -1.82 0.57 6.56
N SER A 148 -1.47 1.85 6.56
CA SER A 148 -2.38 2.93 6.99
C SER A 148 -3.62 3.02 6.10
N CYS A 149 -3.48 2.84 4.79
CA CYS A 149 -4.60 2.77 3.85
C CYS A 149 -5.52 1.57 4.16
N ALA A 150 -4.95 0.40 4.47
CA ALA A 150 -5.70 -0.78 4.87
C ALA A 150 -6.52 -0.53 6.14
N VAL A 151 -5.90 0.01 7.19
CA VAL A 151 -6.55 0.32 8.46
C VAL A 151 -7.65 1.37 8.27
N SER A 152 -7.39 2.42 7.48
CA SER A 152 -8.38 3.48 7.18
C SER A 152 -9.61 2.90 6.48
N MET A 153 -9.41 2.00 5.51
CA MET A 153 -10.53 1.35 4.83
C MET A 153 -11.31 0.39 5.72
N LEU A 154 -10.63 -0.33 6.62
CA LEU A 154 -11.30 -1.16 7.64
C LEU A 154 -12.19 -0.30 8.54
N PHE A 155 -11.63 0.79 9.07
CA PHE A 155 -12.38 1.72 9.90
C PHE A 155 -13.60 2.28 9.17
N TRP A 156 -13.43 2.64 7.89
CA TRP A 156 -14.51 3.13 7.05
C TRP A 156 -15.62 2.10 6.84
N GLN A 157 -15.27 0.83 6.57
CA GLN A 157 -16.24 -0.27 6.42
C GLN A 157 -17.00 -0.53 7.72
N VAL A 158 -16.29 -0.57 8.86
CA VAL A 158 -16.90 -0.74 10.19
C VAL A 158 -17.88 0.39 10.49
N SER A 159 -17.50 1.64 10.22
CA SER A 159 -18.36 2.80 10.48
C SER A 159 -19.65 2.81 9.65
N ARG A 160 -19.64 2.12 8.49
CA ARG A 160 -20.82 1.93 7.64
C ARG A 160 -21.64 0.68 7.97
N GLY A 161 -21.22 -0.11 8.95
CA GLY A 161 -21.86 -1.39 9.29
C GLY A 161 -21.70 -2.44 8.19
N GLU A 162 -20.71 -2.29 7.29
CA GLU A 162 -20.42 -3.26 6.25
C GLU A 162 -19.69 -4.47 6.85
N PRO A 163 -19.96 -5.70 6.35
CA PRO A 163 -19.26 -6.88 6.83
C PRO A 163 -17.76 -6.77 6.50
N ILE A 164 -16.93 -6.91 7.54
CA ILE A 164 -15.47 -6.92 7.40
C ILE A 164 -15.08 -8.15 6.57
N LYS A 165 -14.46 -7.93 5.42
CA LYS A 165 -13.91 -9.04 4.65
C LYS A 165 -12.63 -9.52 5.36
N PHE A 166 -12.65 -10.76 5.80
CA PHE A 166 -11.63 -11.40 6.64
C PHE A 166 -10.19 -11.24 6.14
N HIS A 167 -9.98 -11.25 4.83
CA HIS A 167 -8.66 -11.02 4.22
C HIS A 167 -8.12 -9.59 4.36
N VAL A 168 -9.00 -8.59 4.52
CA VAL A 168 -8.58 -7.21 4.80
C VAL A 168 -8.18 -7.07 6.26
N PHE A 169 -8.90 -7.76 7.16
CA PHE A 169 -8.57 -7.80 8.59
C PHE A 169 -7.21 -8.48 8.84
N PHE A 170 -6.95 -9.63 8.21
CA PHE A 170 -5.65 -10.29 8.35
C PHE A 170 -4.51 -9.46 7.75
N GLY A 171 -4.71 -8.84 6.60
CA GLY A 171 -3.70 -7.94 6.03
C GLY A 171 -3.29 -6.81 6.98
N SER A 172 -4.21 -6.28 7.78
CA SER A 172 -3.90 -5.20 8.74
C SER A 172 -3.26 -5.66 10.05
N LEU A 173 -3.33 -6.95 10.39
CA LEU A 173 -2.69 -7.51 11.59
C LEU A 173 -1.19 -7.83 11.38
N PHE A 174 -0.75 -7.96 10.13
CA PHE A 174 0.65 -8.25 9.79
C PHE A 174 1.49 -6.98 9.59
N PHE A 175 0.91 -5.82 9.76
CA PHE A 175 1.55 -4.52 9.71
C PHE A 175 1.32 -3.73 11.00
#